data_92ac971235df6189acb98d7386d131f7
#
_entry.id   92ac971235df6189acb98d7386d131f7
#
_cell.length_a   1.000
_cell.length_b   1.000
_cell.length_c   1.000
_cell.angle_alpha   90.00
_cell.angle_beta   90.00
_cell.angle_gamma   90.00
#
_symmetry.space_group_name_H-M   'P 1'
#
loop_
_entity.id
_entity.type
_entity.pdbx_description
1 polymer ?
#
loop_
_entity_poly.entity_id
_entity_poly.type
_entity_poly.pdbx_seq_one_letter_code
_entity_poly.pdbx_strand_id
1 'polypeptide(L)'
;MAKNLNFFSSGKLLISSEYAVIDGACALALPTKLGQSMKVIYKKEPGIHWIAKDVNGSIWFEDHFQINDFHSNSQTNETTSRVQKILLAASKLNPDFLVNHTGFLVETQLGFSKDWGLGSSSTLVNNVSQWANVNPFYIQKKVFGGSGYDIACAQKDNPIIYQLIEQRPKVEDVAFFPPFHEHLFFVYMNIKQNSRASIQNHYRGISDQERNALNALTKRFLRTKKASEFQALMLAHENIISNLIGLPPVQQTKFSDYEGVVKSLGAWGGDFVLACGPKNSKAYFSEKGYAVCIPYFELIRREN
;
A
#
# COMPACT_ATOMS: atom_id res chain seq x y z
N MET A 1 9.17 18.67 -29.97
CA MET A 1 9.41 17.39 -29.27
C MET A 1 8.17 17.10 -28.42
N ALA A 2 7.61 15.90 -28.46
CA ALA A 2 6.50 15.53 -27.61
C ALA A 2 6.94 15.62 -26.13
N LYS A 3 6.26 16.41 -25.33
CA LYS A 3 6.57 16.55 -23.89
C LYS A 3 6.14 15.26 -23.20
N ASN A 4 7.07 14.46 -22.71
CA ASN A 4 6.79 13.27 -21.91
C ASN A 4 6.74 13.67 -20.44
N LEU A 5 5.70 13.24 -19.72
CA LEU A 5 5.62 13.35 -18.28
C LEU A 5 5.87 11.98 -17.66
N ASN A 6 6.64 11.94 -16.59
CA ASN A 6 6.95 10.71 -15.88
C ASN A 6 6.61 10.89 -14.39
N PHE A 7 5.93 9.90 -13.83
CA PHE A 7 5.52 9.87 -12.44
C PHE A 7 5.91 8.53 -11.83
N PHE A 8 6.14 8.54 -10.54
CA PHE A 8 6.39 7.33 -9.75
C PHE A 8 5.73 7.46 -8.39
N SER A 9 5.17 6.37 -7.91
CA SER A 9 4.59 6.26 -6.57
C SER A 9 5.08 4.99 -5.90
N SER A 10 5.53 5.11 -4.66
CA SER A 10 6.00 3.99 -3.84
C SER A 10 4.84 3.09 -3.43
N GLY A 11 5.09 1.78 -3.37
CA GLY A 11 4.19 0.87 -2.69
C GLY A 11 4.22 1.06 -1.18
N LYS A 12 3.47 0.25 -0.43
CA LYS A 12 3.26 0.43 1.01
C LYS A 12 3.27 -0.88 1.79
N LEU A 13 3.69 -0.78 3.05
CA LEU A 13 3.44 -1.79 4.08
C LEU A 13 2.97 -1.09 5.36
N LEU A 14 1.95 -1.63 6.01
CA LEU A 14 1.46 -1.15 7.30
C LEU A 14 2.00 -2.04 8.41
N ILE A 15 2.81 -1.48 9.30
CA ILE A 15 3.52 -2.23 10.35
C ILE A 15 2.73 -2.30 11.64
N SER A 16 1.94 -1.25 11.93
CA SER A 16 1.13 -1.20 13.14
C SER A 16 -0.24 -0.61 12.88
N SER A 17 -1.17 -0.91 13.77
CA SER A 17 -2.54 -0.38 13.80
C SER A 17 -3.38 -0.76 12.58
N GLU A 18 -3.17 -1.97 12.03
CA GLU A 18 -4.00 -2.55 10.99
C GLU A 18 -5.47 -2.48 11.45
N TYR A 19 -6.39 -2.20 10.53
CA TYR A 19 -7.80 -1.90 10.82
C TYR A 19 -8.00 -0.63 11.66
N ALA A 20 -7.39 -0.54 12.84
CA ALA A 20 -7.57 0.54 13.82
C ALA A 20 -7.16 1.94 13.30
N VAL A 21 -6.31 2.01 12.28
CA VAL A 21 -5.91 3.27 11.62
C VAL A 21 -7.12 4.03 11.03
N ILE A 22 -8.20 3.34 10.69
CA ILE A 22 -9.45 3.94 10.19
C ILE A 22 -10.12 4.79 11.26
N ASP A 23 -10.02 4.35 12.52
CA ASP A 23 -10.58 5.03 13.68
C ASP A 23 -9.54 5.88 14.43
N GLY A 24 -8.49 6.29 13.73
CA GLY A 24 -7.52 7.27 14.22
C GLY A 24 -6.43 6.71 15.13
N ALA A 25 -6.21 5.39 15.16
CA ALA A 25 -5.00 4.87 15.77
C ALA A 25 -3.77 5.31 14.99
N CYS A 26 -2.70 5.65 15.72
CA CYS A 26 -1.41 6.01 15.15
C CYS A 26 -0.75 4.79 14.52
N ALA A 27 -0.37 4.87 13.25
CA ALA A 27 0.16 3.76 12.47
C ALA A 27 1.57 4.06 11.97
N LEU A 28 2.45 3.07 12.04
CA LEU A 28 3.74 3.07 11.34
C LEU A 28 3.53 2.43 9.97
N ALA A 29 3.82 3.18 8.91
CA ALA A 29 3.73 2.71 7.54
C ALA A 29 5.03 2.95 6.79
N LEU A 30 5.38 2.01 5.91
CA LEU A 30 6.66 1.98 5.22
C LEU A 30 6.44 2.06 3.71
N PRO A 31 6.92 3.12 3.03
CA PRO A 31 7.04 3.13 1.58
C PRO A 31 8.01 2.06 1.11
N THR A 32 7.67 1.37 0.02
CA THR A 32 8.55 0.36 -0.56
C THR A 32 9.37 0.93 -1.72
N LYS A 33 10.56 0.36 -1.96
CA LYS A 33 11.38 0.66 -3.16
C LYS A 33 10.63 0.27 -4.43
N LEU A 34 9.84 -0.79 -4.35
CA LEU A 34 8.94 -1.21 -5.41
C LEU A 34 7.71 -0.30 -5.44
N GLY A 35 7.31 0.11 -6.62
CA GLY A 35 6.21 1.05 -6.80
C GLY A 35 5.57 0.90 -8.16
N GLN A 36 4.89 1.94 -8.61
CA GLN A 36 4.30 2.00 -9.93
C GLN A 36 4.79 3.25 -10.67
N SER A 37 5.35 3.06 -11.85
CA SER A 37 5.65 4.16 -12.77
C SER A 37 4.44 4.47 -13.64
N MET A 38 4.32 5.73 -14.07
CA MET A 38 3.35 6.17 -15.06
C MET A 38 4.03 7.17 -16.01
N LYS A 39 3.92 6.90 -17.30
CA LYS A 39 4.40 7.78 -18.38
C LYS A 39 3.21 8.28 -19.18
N VAL A 40 3.16 9.59 -19.41
CA VAL A 40 2.14 10.24 -20.21
C VAL A 40 2.80 10.89 -21.43
N ILE A 41 2.33 10.52 -22.61
CA ILE A 41 2.85 10.98 -23.90
C ILE A 41 1.70 11.67 -24.63
N TYR A 42 1.90 12.92 -25.05
CA TYR A 42 0.93 13.67 -25.85
C TYR A 42 0.80 13.08 -27.25
N LYS A 43 -0.42 12.90 -27.71
CA LYS A 43 -0.77 12.35 -29.01
C LYS A 43 -1.65 13.31 -29.82
N LYS A 44 -1.65 13.16 -31.14
CA LYS A 44 -2.56 13.87 -32.05
C LYS A 44 -3.90 13.15 -32.19
N GLU A 45 -3.87 11.82 -32.04
CA GLU A 45 -5.05 10.96 -32.07
C GLU A 45 -5.93 11.26 -30.84
N PRO A 46 -7.25 11.48 -31.05
CA PRO A 46 -8.15 11.84 -29.94
C PRO A 46 -8.29 10.74 -28.89
N GLY A 47 -8.42 11.13 -27.62
CA GLY A 47 -8.70 10.21 -26.53
C GLY A 47 -7.47 9.84 -25.72
N ILE A 48 -7.67 8.94 -24.74
CA ILE A 48 -6.62 8.43 -23.88
C ILE A 48 -6.48 6.93 -24.16
N HIS A 49 -5.37 6.56 -24.81
CA HIS A 49 -4.96 5.17 -24.91
C HIS A 49 -4.21 4.79 -23.64
N TRP A 50 -4.78 3.89 -22.85
CA TRP A 50 -4.25 3.44 -21.56
C TRP A 50 -3.69 2.04 -21.64
N ILE A 51 -2.42 1.87 -21.28
CA ILE A 51 -1.72 0.57 -21.24
C ILE A 51 -1.19 0.35 -19.83
N ALA A 52 -1.55 -0.78 -19.21
CA ALA A 52 -1.01 -1.18 -17.92
C ALA A 52 -0.18 -2.46 -18.05
N LYS A 53 1.06 -2.39 -17.58
CA LYS A 53 2.05 -3.46 -17.64
C LYS A 53 2.31 -4.04 -16.26
N ASP A 54 2.56 -5.33 -16.20
CA ASP A 54 3.00 -6.03 -14.99
C ASP A 54 4.51 -5.82 -14.74
N VAL A 55 5.04 -6.49 -13.73
CA VAL A 55 6.46 -6.44 -13.35
C VAL A 55 7.40 -6.93 -14.48
N ASN A 56 6.94 -7.80 -15.36
CA ASN A 56 7.69 -8.34 -16.49
C ASN A 56 7.52 -7.50 -17.78
N GLY A 57 6.71 -6.43 -17.72
CA GLY A 57 6.40 -5.60 -18.88
C GLY A 57 5.26 -6.15 -19.75
N SER A 58 4.61 -7.26 -19.37
CA SER A 58 3.49 -7.81 -20.11
C SER A 58 2.24 -6.96 -19.88
N ILE A 59 1.50 -6.70 -20.96
CA ILE A 59 0.26 -5.92 -20.90
C ILE A 59 -0.82 -6.80 -20.24
N TRP A 60 -1.37 -6.36 -19.11
CA TRP A 60 -2.46 -7.03 -18.42
C TRP A 60 -3.79 -6.27 -18.49
N PHE A 61 -3.74 -4.98 -18.89
CA PHE A 61 -4.90 -4.16 -19.15
C PHE A 61 -4.57 -3.13 -20.23
N GLU A 62 -5.49 -2.99 -21.17
CA GLU A 62 -5.44 -1.98 -22.24
C GLU A 62 -6.85 -1.49 -22.52
N ASP A 63 -7.02 -0.18 -22.67
CA ASP A 63 -8.31 0.43 -22.94
C ASP A 63 -8.15 1.81 -23.59
N HIS A 64 -9.25 2.32 -24.19
CA HIS A 64 -9.32 3.63 -24.81
C HIS A 64 -10.47 4.43 -24.18
N PHE A 65 -10.14 5.60 -23.64
CA PHE A 65 -11.12 6.49 -23.01
C PHE A 65 -11.29 7.77 -23.83
N GLN A 66 -12.51 8.25 -23.94
CA GLN A 66 -12.79 9.58 -24.47
C GLN A 66 -12.36 10.64 -23.46
N ILE A 67 -11.91 11.82 -23.92
CA ILE A 67 -11.45 12.88 -23.00
C ILE A 67 -12.60 13.58 -22.29
N ASN A 68 -13.76 13.72 -22.95
CA ASN A 68 -14.85 14.55 -22.43
C ASN A 68 -15.55 13.97 -21.20
N ASP A 69 -15.75 12.66 -21.18
CA ASP A 69 -16.49 11.94 -20.13
C ASP A 69 -15.78 10.69 -19.62
N PHE A 70 -14.60 10.40 -20.15
CA PHE A 70 -13.80 9.22 -19.88
C PHE A 70 -14.53 7.91 -20.13
N HIS A 71 -15.54 7.95 -21.02
CA HIS A 71 -16.22 6.74 -21.45
C HIS A 71 -15.26 5.83 -22.22
N SER A 72 -15.32 4.53 -21.95
CA SER A 72 -14.59 3.51 -22.72
C SER A 72 -15.56 2.83 -23.69
N ASN A 73 -15.09 2.59 -24.91
CA ASN A 73 -15.86 1.83 -25.93
C ASN A 73 -15.70 0.31 -25.73
N SER A 74 -14.82 -0.13 -24.85
CA SER A 74 -14.61 -1.54 -24.53
C SER A 74 -15.70 -2.09 -23.62
N GLN A 75 -15.86 -3.41 -23.54
CA GLN A 75 -16.70 -4.02 -22.52
C GLN A 75 -16.22 -3.59 -21.13
N THR A 76 -17.12 -2.97 -20.37
CA THR A 76 -16.83 -2.44 -19.05
C THR A 76 -16.45 -3.59 -18.09
N ASN A 77 -15.21 -3.56 -17.61
CA ASN A 77 -14.73 -4.42 -16.56
C ASN A 77 -14.39 -3.60 -15.31
N GLU A 78 -14.03 -4.26 -14.21
CA GLU A 78 -13.72 -3.59 -12.95
C GLU A 78 -12.55 -2.60 -13.08
N THR A 79 -11.52 -2.94 -13.88
CA THR A 79 -10.35 -2.08 -14.09
C THR A 79 -10.71 -0.85 -14.91
N THR A 80 -11.43 -1.02 -16.03
CA THR A 80 -11.99 0.08 -16.83
C THR A 80 -12.77 1.06 -15.95
N SER A 81 -13.73 0.53 -15.15
CA SER A 81 -14.53 1.36 -14.24
C SER A 81 -13.69 2.11 -13.21
N ARG A 82 -12.63 1.50 -12.68
CA ARG A 82 -11.74 2.13 -11.72
C ARG A 82 -10.94 3.27 -12.34
N VAL A 83 -10.33 3.05 -13.51
CA VAL A 83 -9.58 4.09 -14.23
C VAL A 83 -10.50 5.26 -14.58
N GLN A 84 -11.68 4.98 -15.13
CA GLN A 84 -12.69 5.99 -15.44
C GLN A 84 -13.06 6.84 -14.21
N LYS A 85 -13.35 6.20 -13.07
CA LYS A 85 -13.71 6.91 -11.82
C LYS A 85 -12.57 7.79 -11.31
N ILE A 86 -11.32 7.36 -11.44
CA ILE A 86 -10.14 8.14 -11.05
C ILE A 86 -10.01 9.38 -11.94
N LEU A 87 -10.10 9.21 -13.27
CA LEU A 87 -10.01 10.31 -14.24
C LEU A 87 -11.16 11.32 -14.05
N LEU A 88 -12.40 10.85 -13.88
CA LEU A 88 -13.56 11.68 -13.57
C LEU A 88 -13.41 12.45 -12.24
N ALA A 89 -12.84 11.82 -11.23
CA ALA A 89 -12.59 12.49 -9.96
C ALA A 89 -11.49 13.56 -10.09
N ALA A 90 -10.44 13.27 -10.85
CA ALA A 90 -9.36 14.21 -11.13
C ALA A 90 -9.85 15.44 -11.91
N SER A 91 -10.62 15.25 -12.97
CA SER A 91 -11.16 16.35 -13.78
C SER A 91 -12.16 17.23 -13.02
N LYS A 92 -12.94 16.65 -12.08
CA LYS A 92 -13.81 17.43 -11.19
C LYS A 92 -13.07 18.30 -10.19
N LEU A 93 -11.86 17.86 -9.77
CA LEU A 93 -11.01 18.62 -8.85
C LEU A 93 -10.16 19.66 -9.57
N ASN A 94 -9.80 19.41 -10.82
CA ASN A 94 -9.09 20.34 -11.69
C ASN A 94 -9.82 20.42 -13.04
N PRO A 95 -10.69 21.41 -13.25
CA PRO A 95 -11.40 21.60 -14.52
C PRO A 95 -10.48 21.84 -15.74
N ASP A 96 -9.25 22.32 -15.51
CA ASP A 96 -8.27 22.55 -16.58
C ASP A 96 -7.50 21.27 -16.97
N PHE A 97 -7.73 20.18 -16.24
CA PHE A 97 -7.10 18.89 -16.53
C PHE A 97 -7.52 18.39 -17.91
N LEU A 98 -6.54 18.16 -18.79
CA LEU A 98 -6.68 17.71 -20.19
C LEU A 98 -7.29 18.73 -21.17
N VAL A 99 -7.64 19.92 -20.71
CA VAL A 99 -8.14 20.99 -21.60
C VAL A 99 -7.05 21.38 -22.60
N ASN A 100 -7.46 21.65 -23.85
CA ASN A 100 -6.59 22.03 -24.99
C ASN A 100 -5.65 20.90 -25.48
N HIS A 101 -5.91 19.65 -25.10
CA HIS A 101 -5.21 18.50 -25.64
C HIS A 101 -6.15 17.55 -26.37
N THR A 102 -5.70 16.97 -27.47
CA THR A 102 -6.51 16.05 -28.27
C THR A 102 -6.37 14.61 -27.78
N GLY A 103 -5.17 14.18 -27.40
CA GLY A 103 -4.99 12.80 -27.00
C GLY A 103 -3.70 12.52 -26.20
N PHE A 104 -3.72 11.34 -25.58
CA PHE A 104 -2.64 10.85 -24.72
C PHE A 104 -2.43 9.34 -24.88
N LEU A 105 -1.17 8.92 -24.80
CA LEU A 105 -0.81 7.55 -24.46
C LEU A 105 -0.36 7.55 -23.00
N VAL A 106 -1.04 6.78 -22.16
CA VAL A 106 -0.69 6.59 -20.76
C VAL A 106 -0.21 5.16 -20.56
N GLU A 107 1.05 5.01 -20.18
CA GLU A 107 1.65 3.72 -19.86
C GLU A 107 1.92 3.64 -18.36
N THR A 108 1.36 2.63 -17.69
CA THR A 108 1.68 2.33 -16.28
C THR A 108 2.40 1.01 -16.19
N GLN A 109 3.37 0.91 -15.27
CA GLN A 109 4.06 -0.35 -15.01
C GLN A 109 4.24 -0.58 -13.51
N LEU A 110 3.83 -1.77 -13.06
CA LEU A 110 4.05 -2.22 -11.69
C LEU A 110 5.49 -2.73 -11.53
N GLY A 111 6.16 -2.32 -10.47
CA GLY A 111 7.45 -2.87 -10.04
C GLY A 111 7.31 -4.08 -9.11
N PHE A 112 6.08 -4.57 -8.90
CA PHE A 112 5.76 -5.72 -8.04
C PHE A 112 4.55 -6.48 -8.60
N SER A 113 4.38 -7.74 -8.18
CA SER A 113 3.20 -8.51 -8.59
C SER A 113 1.92 -7.84 -8.10
N LYS A 114 0.91 -7.73 -8.97
CA LYS A 114 -0.41 -7.14 -8.64
C LYS A 114 -1.11 -7.83 -7.46
N ASP A 115 -0.67 -9.05 -7.12
CA ASP A 115 -1.25 -9.86 -6.04
C ASP A 115 -0.56 -9.66 -4.69
N TRP A 116 0.52 -8.87 -4.63
CA TRP A 116 1.28 -8.66 -3.39
C TRP A 116 0.65 -7.70 -2.38
N GLY A 117 -0.46 -7.06 -2.70
CA GLY A 117 -1.10 -6.13 -1.75
C GLY A 117 -0.29 -4.88 -1.42
N LEU A 118 0.75 -4.55 -2.18
CA LEU A 118 1.62 -3.39 -1.98
C LEU A 118 1.00 -2.06 -2.42
N GLY A 119 -0.28 -2.03 -2.77
CA GLY A 119 -1.01 -0.78 -3.02
C GLY A 119 -1.04 -0.32 -4.48
N SER A 120 -1.24 -1.23 -5.45
CA SER A 120 -1.34 -0.86 -6.88
C SER A 120 -2.42 0.18 -7.18
N SER A 121 -3.54 0.19 -6.45
CA SER A 121 -4.60 1.19 -6.61
C SER A 121 -4.18 2.56 -6.08
N SER A 122 -3.57 2.63 -4.91
CA SER A 122 -3.12 3.90 -4.30
C SER A 122 -1.96 4.53 -5.06
N THR A 123 -1.04 3.72 -5.58
CA THR A 123 0.04 4.22 -6.45
C THR A 123 -0.52 4.79 -7.76
N LEU A 124 -1.54 4.16 -8.34
CA LEU A 124 -2.24 4.68 -9.52
C LEU A 124 -2.95 6.00 -9.22
N VAL A 125 -3.71 6.07 -8.13
CA VAL A 125 -4.39 7.30 -7.69
C VAL A 125 -3.39 8.42 -7.52
N ASN A 126 -2.25 8.16 -6.85
CA ASN A 126 -1.25 9.19 -6.63
C ASN A 126 -0.58 9.66 -7.93
N ASN A 127 -0.25 8.75 -8.85
CA ASN A 127 0.32 9.10 -10.16
C ASN A 127 -0.65 9.96 -10.98
N VAL A 128 -1.94 9.59 -11.06
CA VAL A 128 -2.95 10.39 -11.77
C VAL A 128 -3.16 11.73 -11.08
N SER A 129 -3.14 11.78 -9.75
CA SER A 129 -3.27 13.03 -9.00
C SER A 129 -2.11 14.00 -9.27
N GLN A 130 -0.88 13.48 -9.38
CA GLN A 130 0.27 14.28 -9.78
C GLN A 130 0.10 14.82 -11.21
N TRP A 131 -0.36 13.98 -12.15
CA TRP A 131 -0.64 14.37 -13.52
C TRP A 131 -1.73 15.46 -13.60
N ALA A 132 -2.77 15.31 -12.82
CA ALA A 132 -3.89 16.25 -12.78
C ALA A 132 -3.63 17.47 -11.86
N ASN A 133 -2.52 17.50 -11.12
CA ASN A 133 -2.21 18.52 -10.11
C ASN A 133 -3.32 18.69 -9.07
N VAL A 134 -3.77 17.57 -8.47
CA VAL A 134 -4.83 17.53 -7.45
C VAL A 134 -4.40 16.76 -6.22
N ASN A 135 -5.10 16.95 -5.10
CA ASN A 135 -4.81 16.22 -3.87
C ASN A 135 -5.34 14.77 -3.96
N PRO A 136 -4.46 13.73 -3.90
CA PRO A 136 -4.83 12.34 -4.06
C PRO A 136 -5.76 11.80 -2.97
N PHE A 137 -5.75 12.38 -1.77
CA PHE A 137 -6.65 11.95 -0.68
C PHE A 137 -8.13 12.16 -1.03
N TYR A 138 -8.46 13.20 -1.80
CA TYR A 138 -9.84 13.41 -2.27
C TYR A 138 -10.27 12.35 -3.28
N ILE A 139 -9.41 12.00 -4.24
CA ILE A 139 -9.69 10.93 -5.20
C ILE A 139 -9.83 9.59 -4.45
N GLN A 140 -8.88 9.28 -3.56
CA GLN A 140 -8.92 8.06 -2.76
C GLN A 140 -10.23 7.95 -1.97
N LYS A 141 -10.61 8.98 -1.22
CA LYS A 141 -11.83 8.99 -0.43
C LYS A 141 -13.08 8.77 -1.28
N LYS A 142 -13.14 9.40 -2.46
CA LYS A 142 -14.30 9.34 -3.36
C LYS A 142 -14.43 8.01 -4.10
N VAL A 143 -13.31 7.44 -4.56
CA VAL A 143 -13.31 6.25 -5.43
C VAL A 143 -13.19 4.98 -4.62
N PHE A 144 -12.38 5.00 -3.55
CA PHE A 144 -11.97 3.81 -2.83
C PHE A 144 -12.36 3.79 -1.36
N GLY A 145 -12.48 4.94 -0.71
CA GLY A 145 -12.64 5.02 0.75
C GLY A 145 -11.36 4.62 1.49
N GLY A 146 -11.52 4.18 2.75
CA GLY A 146 -10.41 3.76 3.61
C GLY A 146 -9.74 4.94 4.34
N SER A 147 -8.67 4.64 5.08
CA SER A 147 -7.97 5.65 5.89
C SER A 147 -7.07 6.58 5.07
N GLY A 148 -6.54 6.13 3.93
CA GLY A 148 -5.62 6.89 3.08
C GLY A 148 -4.14 6.78 3.47
N TYR A 149 -3.74 5.94 4.42
CA TYR A 149 -2.33 5.74 4.75
C TYR A 149 -1.51 5.25 3.55
N ASP A 150 -2.13 4.49 2.66
CA ASP A 150 -1.57 3.98 1.43
C ASP A 150 -1.25 5.11 0.43
N ILE A 151 -2.09 6.14 0.36
CA ILE A 151 -1.81 7.37 -0.38
C ILE A 151 -0.64 8.13 0.25
N ALA A 152 -0.62 8.23 1.58
CA ALA A 152 0.50 8.88 2.27
C ALA A 152 1.82 8.20 1.95
N CYS A 153 1.88 6.85 1.97
CA CYS A 153 3.07 6.09 1.56
C CYS A 153 3.44 6.30 0.10
N ALA A 154 2.45 6.37 -0.80
CA ALA A 154 2.70 6.56 -2.24
C ALA A 154 3.41 7.88 -2.56
N GLN A 155 3.29 8.88 -1.69
CA GLN A 155 3.90 10.21 -1.81
C GLN A 155 5.26 10.35 -1.12
N LYS A 156 5.73 9.32 -0.40
CA LYS A 156 6.89 9.44 0.50
C LYS A 156 8.01 8.47 0.12
N ASP A 157 9.23 8.89 0.48
CA ASP A 157 10.45 8.12 0.30
C ASP A 157 10.97 7.55 1.63
N ASN A 158 10.49 8.08 2.75
CA ASN A 158 10.83 7.65 4.11
C ASN A 158 9.64 7.00 4.83
N PRO A 159 9.89 6.13 5.82
CA PRO A 159 8.86 5.65 6.74
C PRO A 159 8.06 6.80 7.34
N ILE A 160 6.79 6.56 7.60
CA ILE A 160 5.88 7.57 8.13
C ILE A 160 5.12 7.08 9.36
N ILE A 161 4.82 8.02 10.24
CA ILE A 161 3.71 7.91 11.16
C ILE A 161 2.50 8.55 10.51
N TYR A 162 1.42 7.77 10.47
CA TYR A 162 0.14 8.18 9.93
C TYR A 162 -0.94 8.14 10.99
N GLN A 163 -1.80 9.14 11.01
CA GLN A 163 -2.96 9.18 11.90
C GLN A 163 -4.10 9.98 11.26
N LEU A 164 -5.33 9.52 11.42
CA LEU A 164 -6.52 10.32 11.14
C LEU A 164 -6.89 11.13 12.39
N ILE A 165 -6.88 12.46 12.29
CA ILE A 165 -7.37 13.37 13.32
C ILE A 165 -8.56 14.11 12.73
N GLU A 166 -9.74 13.94 13.31
CA GLU A 166 -10.99 14.54 12.79
C GLU A 166 -11.18 14.27 11.29
N GLN A 167 -10.94 13.01 10.88
CA GLN A 167 -11.01 12.56 9.49
C GLN A 167 -10.01 13.25 8.53
N ARG A 168 -9.00 13.94 9.05
CA ARG A 168 -7.93 14.56 8.26
C ARG A 168 -6.63 13.78 8.43
N PRO A 169 -5.93 13.45 7.34
CA PRO A 169 -4.63 12.80 7.41
C PRO A 169 -3.59 13.69 8.10
N LYS A 170 -2.97 13.18 9.15
CA LYS A 170 -1.72 13.71 9.70
C LYS A 170 -0.61 12.74 9.33
N VAL A 171 0.42 13.24 8.64
CA VAL A 171 1.55 12.46 8.13
C VAL A 171 2.83 13.08 8.65
N GLU A 172 3.68 12.27 9.26
CA GLU A 172 4.98 12.69 9.80
C GLU A 172 6.06 11.73 9.30
N ASP A 173 7.10 12.26 8.68
CA ASP A 173 8.26 11.46 8.26
C ASP A 173 9.06 11.04 9.48
N VAL A 174 9.45 9.76 9.54
CA VAL A 174 10.21 9.22 10.67
C VAL A 174 11.38 8.37 10.21
N ALA A 175 12.45 8.37 11.00
CA ALA A 175 13.55 7.45 10.79
C ALA A 175 13.19 6.08 11.40
N PHE A 176 12.95 5.09 10.54
CA PHE A 176 12.76 3.71 10.98
C PHE A 176 13.66 2.77 10.19
N PHE A 177 14.88 2.64 10.65
CA PHE A 177 15.85 1.66 10.17
C PHE A 177 16.53 1.03 11.39
N PRO A 178 15.89 0.01 11.98
CA PRO A 178 16.36 -0.57 13.22
C PRO A 178 17.73 -1.25 13.03
N PRO A 179 18.64 -1.22 14.04
CA PRO A 179 19.96 -1.82 13.93
C PRO A 179 19.93 -3.34 13.73
N PHE A 180 18.81 -3.96 14.00
CA PHE A 180 18.53 -5.38 13.76
C PHE A 180 17.78 -5.65 12.44
N HIS A 181 17.79 -4.73 11.49
CA HIS A 181 17.08 -4.86 10.21
C HIS A 181 17.44 -6.12 9.40
N GLU A 182 18.65 -6.68 9.60
CA GLU A 182 19.07 -7.95 9.00
C GLU A 182 18.30 -9.18 9.55
N HIS A 183 17.56 -9.00 10.65
CA HIS A 183 16.67 -9.99 11.26
C HIS A 183 15.19 -9.80 10.84
N LEU A 184 14.90 -8.81 9.97
CA LEU A 184 13.54 -8.50 9.53
C LEU A 184 13.32 -8.93 8.08
N PHE A 185 12.23 -9.67 7.87
CA PHE A 185 11.84 -10.19 6.57
C PHE A 185 10.35 -9.95 6.31
N PHE A 186 10.02 -9.61 5.08
CA PHE A 186 8.65 -9.59 4.59
C PHE A 186 8.38 -10.85 3.78
N VAL A 187 7.40 -11.64 4.21
CA VAL A 187 7.07 -12.93 3.60
C VAL A 187 5.69 -12.85 2.96
N TYR A 188 5.62 -13.10 1.66
CA TYR A 188 4.35 -13.15 0.94
C TYR A 188 3.64 -14.47 1.20
N MET A 189 2.38 -14.39 1.61
CA MET A 189 1.59 -15.54 2.05
C MET A 189 0.96 -16.35 0.93
N ASN A 190 1.30 -16.07 -0.34
CA ASN A 190 0.74 -16.69 -1.55
C ASN A 190 -0.79 -16.52 -1.70
N ILE A 191 -1.38 -15.61 -0.95
CA ILE A 191 -2.81 -15.31 -0.95
C ILE A 191 -2.98 -13.80 -0.99
N LYS A 192 -3.70 -13.28 -2.00
CA LYS A 192 -4.09 -11.88 -2.06
C LYS A 192 -5.32 -11.63 -1.20
N GLN A 193 -5.28 -10.59 -0.37
CA GLN A 193 -6.42 -10.19 0.45
C GLN A 193 -7.18 -8.99 -0.12
N ASN A 194 -8.49 -9.01 0.08
CA ASN A 194 -9.33 -7.85 -0.15
C ASN A 194 -9.51 -7.09 1.16
N SER A 195 -8.71 -6.04 1.34
CA SER A 195 -8.70 -5.25 2.58
C SER A 195 -10.08 -4.67 2.94
N ARG A 196 -10.91 -4.30 1.97
CA ARG A 196 -12.25 -3.77 2.24
C ARG A 196 -13.19 -4.84 2.75
N ALA A 197 -13.21 -6.00 2.09
CA ALA A 197 -14.02 -7.13 2.56
C ALA A 197 -13.56 -7.58 3.95
N SER A 198 -12.27 -7.61 4.20
CA SER A 198 -11.71 -7.96 5.52
C SER A 198 -12.14 -6.98 6.60
N ILE A 199 -12.09 -5.67 6.34
CA ILE A 199 -12.59 -4.65 7.28
C ILE A 199 -14.09 -4.84 7.55
N GLN A 200 -14.90 -4.98 6.51
CA GLN A 200 -16.35 -5.15 6.65
C GLN A 200 -16.73 -6.41 7.43
N ASN A 201 -16.01 -7.51 7.22
CA ASN A 201 -16.34 -8.79 7.82
C ASN A 201 -15.85 -8.94 9.25
N HIS A 202 -14.72 -8.35 9.60
CA HIS A 202 -14.01 -8.66 10.85
C HIS A 202 -13.90 -7.48 11.81
N TYR A 203 -13.83 -6.24 11.31
CA TYR A 203 -13.57 -5.09 12.16
C TYR A 203 -14.86 -4.44 12.65
N ARG A 204 -14.97 -4.19 13.98
CA ARG A 204 -16.16 -3.63 14.63
C ARG A 204 -15.90 -2.27 15.30
N GLY A 205 -14.72 -1.68 15.07
CA GLY A 205 -14.30 -0.44 15.72
C GLY A 205 -13.35 -0.71 16.88
N ILE A 206 -12.89 0.37 17.50
CA ILE A 206 -11.86 0.34 18.54
C ILE A 206 -12.25 1.22 19.72
N SER A 207 -12.00 0.77 20.93
CA SER A 207 -12.13 1.56 22.16
C SER A 207 -10.97 2.55 22.32
N ASP A 208 -11.18 3.59 23.14
CA ASP A 208 -10.11 4.55 23.46
C ASP A 208 -8.92 3.89 24.15
N GLN A 209 -9.16 2.88 24.99
CA GLN A 209 -8.13 2.12 25.68
C GLN A 209 -7.24 1.35 24.68
N GLU A 210 -7.85 0.62 23.74
CA GLU A 210 -7.13 -0.13 22.71
C GLU A 210 -6.40 0.81 21.77
N ARG A 211 -7.02 1.93 21.36
CA ARG A 211 -6.36 2.95 20.55
C ARG A 211 -5.13 3.52 21.24
N ASN A 212 -5.23 3.84 22.53
CA ASN A 212 -4.10 4.34 23.31
C ASN A 212 -2.99 3.28 23.45
N ALA A 213 -3.33 2.01 23.63
CA ALA A 213 -2.39 0.91 23.67
C ALA A 213 -1.64 0.74 22.34
N LEU A 214 -2.36 0.76 21.19
CA LEU A 214 -1.74 0.70 19.86
C LEU A 214 -0.86 1.92 19.59
N ASN A 215 -1.29 3.12 19.98
CA ASN A 215 -0.49 4.34 19.86
C ASN A 215 0.83 4.24 20.66
N ALA A 216 0.77 3.68 21.86
CA ALA A 216 1.96 3.45 22.67
C ALA A 216 2.90 2.41 22.06
N LEU A 217 2.38 1.31 21.54
CA LEU A 217 3.16 0.28 20.84
C LEU A 217 3.82 0.85 19.58
N THR A 218 3.10 1.62 18.77
CA THR A 218 3.64 2.27 17.56
C THR A 218 4.84 3.17 17.89
N LYS A 219 4.74 3.97 18.96
CA LYS A 219 5.86 4.80 19.43
C LYS A 219 7.04 3.96 19.92
N ARG A 220 6.78 2.82 20.53
CA ARG A 220 7.85 1.91 20.99
C ARG A 220 8.52 1.20 19.84
N PHE A 221 7.80 0.79 18.78
CA PHE A 221 8.41 0.25 17.55
C PHE A 221 9.50 1.17 16.99
N LEU A 222 9.27 2.48 16.98
CA LEU A 222 10.23 3.47 16.47
C LEU A 222 11.52 3.57 17.33
N ARG A 223 11.42 3.30 18.62
CA ARG A 223 12.49 3.55 19.58
C ARG A 223 13.33 2.34 19.93
N THR A 224 12.79 1.14 19.74
CA THR A 224 13.50 -0.08 20.13
C THR A 224 14.75 -0.31 19.29
N LYS A 225 15.82 -0.76 19.97
CA LYS A 225 17.12 -1.04 19.36
C LYS A 225 17.50 -2.52 19.43
N LYS A 226 16.67 -3.36 20.07
CA LYS A 226 16.93 -4.79 20.26
C LYS A 226 15.86 -5.62 19.56
N ALA A 227 16.29 -6.65 18.82
CA ALA A 227 15.38 -7.57 18.13
C ALA A 227 14.41 -8.26 19.10
N SER A 228 14.87 -8.70 20.28
CA SER A 228 14.02 -9.35 21.29
C SER A 228 12.91 -8.43 21.82
N GLU A 229 13.20 -7.14 22.03
CA GLU A 229 12.19 -6.17 22.41
C GLU A 229 11.20 -5.93 21.27
N PHE A 230 11.66 -5.84 20.02
CA PHE A 230 10.81 -5.70 18.86
C PHE A 230 9.87 -6.90 18.70
N GLN A 231 10.37 -8.12 18.90
CA GLN A 231 9.55 -9.35 18.91
C GLN A 231 8.45 -9.30 19.97
N ALA A 232 8.76 -8.85 21.18
CA ALA A 232 7.77 -8.69 22.25
C ALA A 232 6.69 -7.67 21.87
N LEU A 233 7.08 -6.57 21.21
CA LEU A 233 6.13 -5.56 20.70
C LEU A 233 5.25 -6.11 19.57
N MET A 234 5.82 -6.92 18.65
CA MET A 234 5.06 -7.60 17.60
C MET A 234 3.96 -8.48 18.20
N LEU A 235 4.31 -9.32 19.18
CA LEU A 235 3.33 -10.20 19.87
C LEU A 235 2.25 -9.40 20.60
N ALA A 236 2.63 -8.37 21.33
CA ALA A 236 1.66 -7.51 22.03
C ALA A 236 0.69 -6.83 21.06
N HIS A 237 1.19 -6.31 19.95
CA HIS A 237 0.39 -5.69 18.92
C HIS A 237 -0.54 -6.70 18.24
N GLU A 238 0.00 -7.86 17.83
CA GLU A 238 -0.76 -8.94 17.17
C GLU A 238 -1.93 -9.41 18.04
N ASN A 239 -1.73 -9.53 19.37
CA ASN A 239 -2.78 -9.92 20.29
C ASN A 239 -3.92 -8.89 20.36
N ILE A 240 -3.60 -7.59 20.36
CA ILE A 240 -4.65 -6.55 20.35
C ILE A 240 -5.46 -6.64 19.05
N ILE A 241 -4.81 -6.72 17.90
CA ILE A 241 -5.50 -6.80 16.61
C ILE A 241 -6.30 -8.11 16.51
N SER A 242 -5.75 -9.25 16.97
CA SER A 242 -6.43 -10.54 17.03
C SER A 242 -7.77 -10.44 17.77
N ASN A 243 -7.76 -9.78 18.93
CA ASN A 243 -8.99 -9.56 19.72
C ASN A 243 -9.98 -8.64 18.99
N LEU A 244 -9.50 -7.57 18.34
CA LEU A 244 -10.35 -6.62 17.61
C LEU A 244 -11.08 -7.25 16.42
N ILE A 245 -10.46 -8.21 15.74
CA ILE A 245 -11.03 -8.80 14.53
C ILE A 245 -11.51 -10.24 14.69
N GLY A 246 -11.29 -10.86 15.86
CA GLY A 246 -11.72 -12.22 16.16
C GLY A 246 -10.98 -13.31 15.35
N LEU A 247 -9.77 -13.04 14.88
CA LEU A 247 -8.95 -14.01 14.14
C LEU A 247 -7.69 -14.37 14.94
N PRO A 248 -7.25 -15.64 14.91
CA PRO A 248 -6.04 -16.04 15.62
C PRO A 248 -4.78 -15.45 14.98
N PRO A 249 -3.73 -15.14 15.78
CA PRO A 249 -2.43 -14.70 15.27
C PRO A 249 -1.81 -15.68 14.26
N VAL A 250 -1.19 -15.15 13.21
CA VAL A 250 -0.56 -15.96 12.15
C VAL A 250 0.56 -16.87 12.68
N GLN A 251 1.28 -16.41 13.69
CA GLN A 251 2.29 -17.23 14.39
C GLN A 251 1.71 -18.54 14.89
N GLN A 252 0.54 -18.50 15.53
CA GLN A 252 -0.08 -19.68 16.13
C GLN A 252 -0.62 -20.67 15.08
N THR A 253 -1.09 -20.15 13.97
CA THR A 253 -1.77 -20.95 12.94
C THR A 253 -0.85 -21.52 11.88
N LYS A 254 0.26 -20.84 11.57
CA LYS A 254 1.13 -21.19 10.43
C LYS A 254 2.61 -21.32 10.75
N PHE A 255 3.08 -20.68 11.83
CA PHE A 255 4.51 -20.54 12.11
C PHE A 255 4.84 -20.80 13.59
N SER A 256 4.13 -21.73 14.23
CA SER A 256 4.32 -22.07 15.65
C SER A 256 5.71 -22.63 15.97
N ASP A 257 6.39 -23.17 14.97
CA ASP A 257 7.75 -23.75 15.03
C ASP A 257 8.85 -22.78 14.55
N TYR A 258 8.50 -21.52 14.22
CA TYR A 258 9.49 -20.54 13.79
C TYR A 258 10.33 -20.03 14.96
N GLU A 259 11.65 -20.03 14.78
CA GLU A 259 12.61 -19.50 15.75
C GLU A 259 12.67 -17.98 15.72
N GLY A 260 11.57 -17.34 16.11
CA GLY A 260 11.39 -15.89 16.09
C GLY A 260 9.91 -15.52 16.22
N VAL A 261 9.53 -14.34 15.75
CA VAL A 261 8.16 -13.86 15.78
C VAL A 261 7.70 -13.49 14.38
N VAL A 262 6.49 -13.94 14.01
CA VAL A 262 5.81 -13.58 12.76
C VAL A 262 4.53 -12.81 13.10
N LYS A 263 4.37 -11.66 12.46
CA LYS A 263 3.21 -10.77 12.63
C LYS A 263 2.51 -10.55 11.29
N SER A 264 1.19 -10.58 11.29
CA SER A 264 0.37 -10.21 10.14
C SER A 264 0.55 -8.73 9.78
N LEU A 265 0.42 -8.39 8.50
CA LEU A 265 0.43 -7.02 8.00
C LEU A 265 -0.82 -6.76 7.17
N GLY A 266 -1.35 -5.54 7.26
CA GLY A 266 -2.52 -5.12 6.48
C GLY A 266 -3.77 -5.95 6.76
N ALA A 267 -4.39 -6.50 5.72
CA ALA A 267 -5.54 -7.40 5.86
C ALA A 267 -5.06 -8.81 6.23
N TRP A 268 -5.47 -9.29 7.39
CA TRP A 268 -5.03 -10.59 7.91
C TRP A 268 -5.48 -11.76 7.03
N GLY A 269 -4.67 -12.81 7.03
CA GLY A 269 -4.93 -14.05 6.28
C GLY A 269 -4.27 -14.13 4.90
N GLY A 270 -3.58 -13.07 4.44
CA GLY A 270 -2.86 -13.06 3.18
C GLY A 270 -1.92 -11.88 3.04
N ASP A 271 -1.64 -11.44 1.80
CA ASP A 271 -0.63 -10.46 1.44
C ASP A 271 0.73 -10.77 2.09
N PHE A 272 1.27 -9.91 2.94
CA PHE A 272 2.55 -10.08 3.60
C PHE A 272 2.41 -10.27 5.11
N VAL A 273 3.38 -10.98 5.69
CA VAL A 273 3.68 -10.97 7.12
C VAL A 273 5.06 -10.38 7.35
N LEU A 274 5.30 -9.83 8.55
CA LEU A 274 6.61 -9.41 9.03
C LEU A 274 7.18 -10.49 9.95
N ALA A 275 8.34 -11.02 9.61
CA ALA A 275 9.09 -11.93 10.46
C ALA A 275 10.30 -11.22 11.09
N CYS A 276 10.52 -11.47 12.36
CA CYS A 276 11.72 -11.06 13.10
C CYS A 276 12.35 -12.30 13.71
N GLY A 277 13.52 -12.74 13.19
CA GLY A 277 14.15 -13.98 13.61
C GLY A 277 15.57 -14.17 13.08
N PRO A 278 16.06 -15.41 12.96
CA PRO A 278 17.41 -15.72 12.49
C PRO A 278 17.69 -15.13 11.10
N LYS A 279 18.95 -14.76 10.83
CA LYS A 279 19.36 -14.19 9.53
C LYS A 279 19.11 -15.14 8.34
N ASN A 280 19.08 -16.45 8.58
CA ASN A 280 18.78 -17.47 7.58
C ASN A 280 17.28 -17.82 7.44
N SER A 281 16.39 -16.99 7.98
CA SER A 281 14.91 -17.20 7.95
C SER A 281 14.36 -17.48 6.56
N LYS A 282 15.02 -16.99 5.50
CA LYS A 282 14.61 -17.26 4.11
C LYS A 282 14.55 -18.75 3.79
N ALA A 283 15.47 -19.57 4.32
CA ALA A 283 15.45 -21.03 4.13
C ALA A 283 14.20 -21.65 4.77
N TYR A 284 13.92 -21.30 6.04
CA TYR A 284 12.73 -21.77 6.74
C TYR A 284 11.42 -21.47 5.97
N PHE A 285 11.23 -20.23 5.52
CA PHE A 285 10.02 -19.87 4.78
C PHE A 285 9.94 -20.56 3.41
N SER A 286 11.07 -20.75 2.72
CA SER A 286 11.13 -21.47 1.45
C SER A 286 10.74 -22.94 1.61
N GLU A 287 11.24 -23.62 2.65
CA GLU A 287 10.89 -25.02 2.97
C GLU A 287 9.39 -25.19 3.28
N LYS A 288 8.75 -24.16 3.85
CA LYS A 288 7.30 -24.12 4.09
C LYS A 288 6.48 -23.69 2.86
N GLY A 289 7.10 -23.49 1.70
CA GLY A 289 6.42 -23.12 0.45
C GLY A 289 6.20 -21.63 0.24
N TYR A 290 6.78 -20.76 1.07
CA TYR A 290 6.73 -19.31 0.91
C TYR A 290 8.00 -18.82 0.20
N ALA A 291 8.02 -18.91 -1.13
CA ALA A 291 9.19 -18.58 -1.96
C ALA A 291 9.58 -17.09 -1.92
N VAL A 292 8.61 -16.19 -1.69
CA VAL A 292 8.87 -14.76 -1.64
C VAL A 292 9.08 -14.33 -0.19
N CYS A 293 10.36 -14.25 0.19
CA CYS A 293 10.84 -13.77 1.48
C CYS A 293 11.89 -12.69 1.25
N ILE A 294 11.53 -11.44 1.47
CA ILE A 294 12.32 -10.26 1.10
C ILE A 294 12.90 -9.63 2.38
N PRO A 295 14.24 -9.50 2.49
CA PRO A 295 14.87 -8.77 3.60
C PRO A 295 14.39 -7.32 3.68
N TYR A 296 14.32 -6.79 4.91
CA TYR A 296 13.86 -5.43 5.16
C TYR A 296 14.55 -4.38 4.27
N PHE A 297 15.89 -4.42 4.22
CA PHE A 297 16.69 -3.43 3.50
C PHE A 297 16.53 -3.51 1.97
N GLU A 298 16.07 -4.64 1.42
CA GLU A 298 15.81 -4.80 0.00
C GLU A 298 14.47 -4.16 -0.41
N LEU A 299 13.48 -4.19 0.48
CA LEU A 299 12.11 -3.76 0.16
C LEU A 299 11.82 -2.32 0.60
N ILE A 300 12.33 -1.89 1.75
CA ILE A 300 11.94 -0.61 2.34
C ILE A 300 12.76 0.54 1.75
N ARG A 301 12.04 1.59 1.36
CA ARG A 301 12.61 2.82 0.84
C ARG A 301 13.12 3.69 1.97
N ARG A 302 14.24 4.35 1.73
CA ARG A 302 14.79 5.41 2.58
C ARG A 302 15.60 6.37 1.71
N GLU A 303 15.56 7.63 2.00
CA GLU A 303 16.58 8.57 1.50
C GLU A 303 17.93 8.27 2.17
N ASN A 304 18.98 8.33 1.41
CA ASN A 304 20.36 8.21 1.91
C ASN A 304 20.76 9.49 2.61
#